data_a8fb8b213b931b54968086a0076e3e2b
#
_entry.id   a8fb8b213b931b54968086a0076e3e2b
#
_cell.length_a   1.000
_cell.length_b   1.000
_cell.length_c   1.000
_cell.angle_alpha   90.00
_cell.angle_beta   90.00
_cell.angle_gamma   90.00
#
_symmetry.space_group_name_H-M   'P 1'
#
loop_
_entity.id
_entity.type
_entity.pdbx_description
1 polymer ?
#
loop_
_entity_poly.entity_id
_entity_poly.type
_entity_poly.pdbx_seq_one_letter_code
_entity_poly.pdbx_strand_id
1 'polypeptide(L)'
;DAEISLTTEHIPTAAQLTILQVLKLKLDAGDLHLKYQQLYDKQDQHTHSYEVCSGFIYNNQWQNISDLGDLKDDPELSVQLDRWILVEACKQLHNFITQYPKAKLIVNLNHHILINDKKLPELVAKLLTIIGSKLSHPLILQFSEHALQQNLSQAQTQIALLRQFGAEISIRNFGDSLYSDSILKQIDTQYLSFHPKLSK
;
A
#
# COMPACT_ATOMS: atom_id res chain seq x y z
N ASP A 1 32.62 -49.44 -5.92
CA ASP A 1 32.92 -48.18 -5.24
C ASP A 1 32.02 -47.09 -5.81
N ALA A 2 30.88 -46.90 -5.16
CA ALA A 2 29.96 -45.84 -5.50
C ALA A 2 30.46 -44.53 -4.84
N GLU A 3 30.99 -43.63 -5.62
CA GLU A 3 31.23 -42.26 -5.16
C GLU A 3 29.86 -41.62 -4.87
N ILE A 4 29.57 -41.41 -3.60
CA ILE A 4 28.46 -40.58 -3.18
C ILE A 4 28.88 -39.13 -3.46
N SER A 5 28.42 -38.61 -4.57
CA SER A 5 28.50 -37.19 -4.86
C SER A 5 27.58 -36.46 -3.87
N LEU A 6 28.14 -35.94 -2.81
CA LEU A 6 27.47 -34.94 -1.96
C LEU A 6 27.32 -33.70 -2.77
N THR A 7 26.15 -33.53 -3.40
CA THR A 7 25.72 -32.20 -3.88
C THR A 7 25.53 -31.34 -2.63
N THR A 8 26.53 -30.59 -2.28
CA THR A 8 26.37 -29.48 -1.35
C THR A 8 25.33 -28.53 -1.96
N GLU A 9 24.14 -28.53 -1.42
CA GLU A 9 23.18 -27.47 -1.74
C GLU A 9 23.87 -26.15 -1.50
N HIS A 10 24.03 -25.41 -2.57
CA HIS A 10 24.69 -24.11 -2.50
C HIS A 10 23.79 -23.15 -1.74
N ILE A 11 24.10 -22.89 -0.48
CA ILE A 11 23.40 -21.86 0.32
C ILE A 11 23.87 -20.51 -0.21
N PRO A 12 22.96 -19.68 -0.79
CA PRO A 12 23.36 -18.37 -1.30
C PRO A 12 23.89 -17.50 -0.16
N THR A 13 25.01 -16.84 -0.41
CA THR A 13 25.52 -15.79 0.47
C THR A 13 24.59 -14.58 0.42
N ALA A 14 24.64 -13.69 1.42
CA ALA A 14 23.84 -12.47 1.44
C ALA A 14 24.03 -11.61 0.16
N ALA A 15 25.22 -11.64 -0.47
CA ALA A 15 25.50 -10.94 -1.72
C ALA A 15 24.83 -11.57 -2.96
N GLN A 16 24.33 -12.82 -2.84
CA GLN A 16 23.70 -13.57 -3.93
C GLN A 16 22.17 -13.54 -3.85
N LEU A 17 21.59 -12.99 -2.75
CA LEU A 17 20.15 -12.85 -2.61
C LEU A 17 19.64 -11.77 -3.55
N THR A 18 18.48 -12.06 -4.18
CA THR A 18 17.76 -11.02 -4.92
C THR A 18 17.14 -10.03 -3.94
N ILE A 19 16.84 -8.83 -4.45
CA ILE A 19 16.21 -7.80 -3.61
C ILE A 19 14.85 -8.25 -3.05
N LEU A 20 14.07 -9.04 -3.80
CA LEU A 20 12.82 -9.61 -3.31
C LEU A 20 13.02 -10.64 -2.20
N GLN A 21 14.08 -11.43 -2.29
CA GLN A 21 14.43 -12.37 -1.22
C GLN A 21 14.82 -11.61 0.05
N VAL A 22 15.58 -10.53 -0.07
CA VAL A 22 15.90 -9.65 1.06
C VAL A 22 14.64 -9.02 1.63
N LEU A 23 13.75 -8.51 0.79
CA LEU A 23 12.45 -7.96 1.23
C LEU A 23 11.65 -8.97 2.03
N LYS A 24 11.56 -10.21 1.55
CA LYS A 24 10.84 -11.28 2.22
C LYS A 24 11.41 -11.60 3.60
N LEU A 25 12.74 -11.66 3.70
CA LEU A 25 13.43 -11.88 4.98
C LEU A 25 13.16 -10.72 5.95
N LYS A 26 13.19 -9.48 5.47
CA LYS A 26 12.90 -8.29 6.26
C LYS A 26 11.45 -8.28 6.74
N LEU A 27 10.51 -8.66 5.89
CA LEU A 27 9.10 -8.76 6.25
C LEU A 27 8.89 -9.81 7.35
N ASP A 28 9.47 -11.00 7.19
CA ASP A 28 9.37 -12.08 8.16
C ASP A 28 10.00 -11.72 9.51
N ALA A 29 11.07 -10.93 9.48
CA ALA A 29 11.74 -10.44 10.69
C ALA A 29 11.07 -9.21 11.32
N GLY A 30 10.07 -8.61 10.65
CA GLY A 30 9.47 -7.36 11.09
C GLY A 30 10.41 -6.16 11.00
N ASP A 31 11.36 -6.20 10.09
CA ASP A 31 12.43 -5.19 9.94
C ASP A 31 12.21 -4.30 8.71
N LEU A 32 10.96 -4.04 8.40
CA LEU A 32 10.55 -3.01 7.44
C LEU A 32 10.26 -1.71 8.18
N HIS A 33 10.39 -0.60 7.46
CA HIS A 33 10.20 0.73 8.04
C HIS A 33 9.16 1.50 7.26
N LEU A 34 8.38 2.30 7.99
CA LEU A 34 7.44 3.24 7.41
C LEU A 34 7.94 4.66 7.62
N LYS A 35 7.86 5.47 6.59
CA LYS A 35 8.05 6.90 6.63
C LYS A 35 6.73 7.59 6.34
N TYR A 36 6.50 8.72 6.98
CA TYR A 36 5.29 9.49 6.87
C TYR A 36 5.62 10.86 6.30
N GLN A 37 5.05 11.16 5.14
CA GLN A 37 5.19 12.47 4.52
C GLN A 37 3.93 13.28 4.79
N GLN A 38 4.08 14.42 5.46
CA GLN A 38 2.96 15.32 5.67
C GLN A 38 2.56 15.98 4.35
N LEU A 39 1.26 15.96 4.08
CA LEU A 39 0.68 16.67 2.96
C LEU A 39 0.05 17.95 3.48
N TYR A 40 0.34 19.06 2.80
CA TYR A 40 -0.18 20.36 3.19
C TYR A 40 -1.41 20.71 2.36
N ASP A 41 -2.52 20.99 3.05
CA ASP A 41 -3.67 21.62 2.45
C ASP A 41 -3.60 23.12 2.73
N LYS A 42 -3.53 23.92 1.66
CA LYS A 42 -3.47 25.38 1.78
C LYS A 42 -4.76 25.98 2.36
N GLN A 43 -5.88 25.27 2.26
CA GLN A 43 -7.18 25.74 2.71
C GLN A 43 -7.50 25.37 4.15
N ASP A 44 -6.92 24.30 4.66
CA ASP A 44 -7.16 23.84 6.03
C ASP A 44 -5.83 23.50 6.72
N GLN A 45 -5.32 24.45 7.49
CA GLN A 45 -4.07 24.30 8.25
C GLN A 45 -4.22 23.39 9.47
N HIS A 46 -5.45 22.95 9.79
CA HIS A 46 -5.74 22.12 10.95
C HIS A 46 -5.86 20.63 10.61
N THR A 47 -5.93 20.28 9.33
CA THR A 47 -5.92 18.88 8.89
C THR A 47 -4.48 18.39 8.78
N HIS A 48 -4.23 17.26 9.44
CA HIS A 48 -2.95 16.57 9.39
C HIS A 48 -3.11 15.33 8.51
N SER A 49 -2.79 15.45 7.23
CA SER A 49 -2.79 14.34 6.28
C SER A 49 -1.36 13.87 6.04
N TYR A 50 -1.16 12.56 6.11
CA TYR A 50 0.15 11.93 5.95
C TYR A 50 0.06 10.82 4.91
N GLU A 51 1.05 10.75 4.03
CA GLU A 51 1.20 9.65 3.09
C GLU A 51 2.26 8.68 3.61
N VAL A 52 1.95 7.40 3.60
CA VAL A 52 2.85 6.34 4.04
C VAL A 52 3.75 5.89 2.90
N CYS A 53 5.03 5.86 3.17
CA CYS A 53 6.05 5.28 2.31
C CYS A 53 6.74 4.14 3.06
N SER A 54 6.79 2.97 2.46
CA SER A 54 7.43 1.79 3.07
C SER A 54 8.77 1.50 2.42
N GLY A 55 9.69 0.98 3.19
CA GLY A 55 11.01 0.65 2.71
C GLY A 55 11.84 -0.14 3.71
N PHE A 56 13.05 -0.42 3.30
CA PHE A 56 14.04 -1.13 4.10
C PHE A 56 15.45 -0.69 3.71
N ILE A 57 16.41 -1.03 4.57
CA ILE A 57 17.81 -0.76 4.29
C ILE A 57 18.38 -1.92 3.46
N TYR A 58 18.87 -1.59 2.29
CA TYR A 58 19.53 -2.51 1.37
C TYR A 58 20.86 -1.91 0.92
N ASN A 59 21.97 -2.64 1.12
CA ASN A 59 23.32 -2.14 0.85
C ASN A 59 23.61 -0.75 1.48
N ASN A 60 23.21 -0.58 2.75
CA ASN A 60 23.37 0.67 3.52
C ASN A 60 22.58 1.87 2.96
N GLN A 61 21.62 1.63 2.08
CA GLN A 61 20.77 2.67 1.50
C GLN A 61 19.29 2.34 1.71
N TRP A 62 18.48 3.39 1.79
CA TRP A 62 17.03 3.24 1.82
C TRP A 62 16.53 2.76 0.46
N GLN A 63 15.75 1.69 0.48
CA GLN A 63 15.05 1.16 -0.67
C GLN A 63 13.55 1.32 -0.49
N ASN A 64 12.92 2.10 -1.35
CA ASN A 64 11.47 2.18 -1.40
C ASN A 64 10.89 0.89 -1.96
N ILE A 65 9.88 0.35 -1.28
CA ILE A 65 9.20 -0.87 -1.75
C ILE A 65 8.41 -0.57 -3.04
N SER A 66 7.84 0.61 -3.17
CA SER A 66 7.12 1.02 -4.37
C SER A 66 7.95 1.04 -5.64
N ASP A 67 9.29 1.13 -5.52
CA ASP A 67 10.21 1.13 -6.66
C ASP A 67 10.59 -0.29 -7.12
N LEU A 68 10.14 -1.33 -6.42
CA LEU A 68 10.43 -2.72 -6.75
C LEU A 68 9.45 -3.23 -7.82
N GLY A 69 9.84 -3.11 -9.09
CA GLY A 69 9.01 -3.53 -10.23
C GLY A 69 8.64 -5.01 -10.22
N ASP A 70 9.53 -5.87 -9.71
CA ASP A 70 9.30 -7.33 -9.67
C ASP A 70 8.21 -7.76 -8.69
N LEU A 71 7.81 -6.89 -7.79
CA LEU A 71 6.77 -7.19 -6.81
C LEU A 71 5.41 -7.46 -7.47
N LYS A 72 5.17 -6.86 -8.63
CA LYS A 72 3.96 -7.11 -9.44
C LYS A 72 3.83 -8.57 -9.89
N ASP A 73 4.95 -9.29 -9.99
CA ASP A 73 5.01 -10.68 -10.44
C ASP A 73 4.94 -11.67 -9.27
N ASP A 74 4.84 -11.18 -8.03
CA ASP A 74 4.69 -12.00 -6.82
C ASP A 74 3.44 -11.56 -6.03
N PRO A 75 2.25 -12.02 -6.44
CA PRO A 75 0.99 -11.60 -5.81
C PRO A 75 0.91 -11.94 -4.32
N GLU A 76 1.42 -13.10 -3.91
CA GLU A 76 1.36 -13.54 -2.53
C GLU A 76 2.21 -12.64 -1.61
N LEU A 77 3.44 -12.36 -2.02
CA LEU A 77 4.31 -11.45 -1.28
C LEU A 77 3.72 -10.04 -1.23
N SER A 78 3.17 -9.57 -2.34
CA SER A 78 2.52 -8.26 -2.43
C SER A 78 1.36 -8.11 -1.44
N VAL A 79 0.50 -9.12 -1.35
CA VAL A 79 -0.64 -9.13 -0.41
C VAL A 79 -0.15 -9.15 1.04
N GLN A 80 0.80 -10.00 1.38
CA GLN A 80 1.35 -10.08 2.74
C GLN A 80 1.98 -8.75 3.16
N LEU A 81 2.73 -8.14 2.26
CA LEU A 81 3.39 -6.87 2.47
C LEU A 81 2.38 -5.75 2.72
N ASP A 82 1.36 -5.63 1.87
CA ASP A 82 0.36 -4.58 1.99
C ASP A 82 -0.50 -4.74 3.26
N ARG A 83 -0.80 -5.98 3.66
CA ARG A 83 -1.47 -6.23 4.95
C ARG A 83 -0.60 -5.77 6.12
N TRP A 84 0.69 -6.05 6.09
CA TRP A 84 1.63 -5.61 7.12
C TRP A 84 1.68 -4.08 7.19
N ILE A 85 1.81 -3.42 6.04
CA ILE A 85 1.86 -1.95 5.94
C ILE A 85 0.58 -1.34 6.53
N LEU A 86 -0.58 -1.87 6.16
CA LEU A 86 -1.87 -1.39 6.68
C LEU A 86 -1.94 -1.48 8.21
N VAL A 87 -1.57 -2.62 8.77
CA VAL A 87 -1.63 -2.85 10.21
C VAL A 87 -0.68 -1.89 10.94
N GLU A 88 0.57 -1.78 10.50
CA GLU A 88 1.56 -0.91 11.14
C GLU A 88 1.19 0.56 11.00
N ALA A 89 0.75 0.98 9.83
CA ALA A 89 0.32 2.35 9.59
C ALA A 89 -0.87 2.74 10.46
N CYS A 90 -1.85 1.86 10.61
CA CYS A 90 -3.03 2.11 11.44
C CYS A 90 -2.70 2.14 12.93
N LYS A 91 -1.74 1.32 13.39
CA LYS A 91 -1.21 1.44 14.77
C LYS A 91 -0.60 2.81 15.03
N GLN A 92 0.17 3.32 14.08
CA GLN A 92 0.76 4.65 14.18
C GLN A 92 -0.31 5.75 14.15
N LEU A 93 -1.31 5.61 13.30
CA LEU A 93 -2.41 6.56 13.26
C LEU A 93 -3.17 6.61 14.59
N HIS A 94 -3.42 5.45 15.20
CA HIS A 94 -4.02 5.37 16.54
C HIS A 94 -3.24 6.20 17.57
N ASN A 95 -1.91 6.08 17.57
CA ASN A 95 -1.06 6.86 18.45
C ASN A 95 -1.07 8.36 18.11
N PHE A 96 -1.13 8.67 16.82
CA PHE A 96 -1.06 10.03 16.31
C PHE A 96 -2.29 10.87 16.63
N ILE A 97 -3.49 10.27 16.61
CA ILE A 97 -4.74 10.98 16.85
C ILE A 97 -4.91 11.47 18.31
N THR A 98 -4.09 10.96 19.24
CA THR A 98 -4.07 11.50 20.61
C THR A 98 -3.62 12.94 20.64
N GLN A 99 -2.66 13.31 19.80
CA GLN A 99 -2.16 14.67 19.62
C GLN A 99 -2.88 15.43 18.51
N TYR A 100 -3.20 14.75 17.41
CA TYR A 100 -3.80 15.32 16.21
C TYR A 100 -5.10 14.60 15.87
N PRO A 101 -6.21 14.95 16.54
CA PRO A 101 -7.47 14.19 16.39
C PRO A 101 -8.03 14.16 14.98
N LYS A 102 -7.64 15.11 14.12
CA LYS A 102 -8.06 15.19 12.72
C LYS A 102 -7.04 14.59 11.75
N ALA A 103 -6.08 13.80 12.24
CA ALA A 103 -5.09 13.17 11.38
C ALA A 103 -5.73 12.15 10.44
N LYS A 104 -5.32 12.21 9.18
CA LYS A 104 -5.70 11.27 8.12
C LYS A 104 -4.46 10.61 7.57
N LEU A 105 -4.62 9.38 7.09
CA LEU A 105 -3.53 8.58 6.56
C LEU A 105 -3.87 8.09 5.16
N ILE A 106 -2.95 8.30 4.23
CA ILE A 106 -3.02 7.77 2.87
C ILE A 106 -2.04 6.62 2.77
N VAL A 107 -2.54 5.44 2.47
CA VAL A 107 -1.74 4.22 2.32
C VAL A 107 -1.77 3.78 0.87
N ASN A 108 -0.59 3.73 0.25
CA ASN A 108 -0.44 3.24 -1.11
C ASN A 108 -0.43 1.72 -1.10
N LEU A 109 -1.34 1.10 -1.84
CA LEU A 109 -1.48 -0.34 -1.93
C LEU A 109 -1.30 -0.81 -3.37
N ASN A 110 -0.81 -2.03 -3.52
CA ASN A 110 -0.74 -2.71 -4.81
C ASN A 110 -2.12 -3.31 -5.14
N HIS A 111 -2.40 -3.45 -6.44
CA HIS A 111 -3.66 -4.04 -6.90
C HIS A 111 -3.88 -5.48 -6.44
N HIS A 112 -2.82 -6.24 -6.16
CA HIS A 112 -2.95 -7.64 -5.76
C HIS A 112 -3.78 -7.82 -4.49
N ILE A 113 -3.64 -6.93 -3.50
CA ILE A 113 -4.47 -6.99 -2.29
C ILE A 113 -5.93 -6.72 -2.59
N LEU A 114 -6.19 -5.82 -3.53
CA LEU A 114 -7.56 -5.46 -3.93
C LEU A 114 -8.27 -6.61 -4.65
N ILE A 115 -7.53 -7.38 -5.46
CA ILE A 115 -8.07 -8.44 -6.30
C ILE A 115 -8.08 -9.79 -5.59
N ASN A 116 -7.01 -10.10 -4.85
CA ASN A 116 -6.78 -11.45 -4.33
C ASN A 116 -7.16 -11.60 -2.85
N ASP A 117 -7.24 -10.52 -2.10
CA ASP A 117 -7.55 -10.58 -0.67
C ASP A 117 -9.02 -10.27 -0.41
N LYS A 118 -9.85 -11.29 -0.40
CA LYS A 118 -11.30 -11.16 -0.11
C LYS A 118 -11.58 -10.75 1.33
N LYS A 119 -10.61 -10.88 2.23
CA LYS A 119 -10.73 -10.50 3.63
C LYS A 119 -10.26 -9.05 3.89
N LEU A 120 -9.84 -8.34 2.86
CA LEU A 120 -9.39 -6.96 3.00
C LEU A 120 -10.45 -6.05 3.65
N PRO A 121 -11.74 -6.09 3.25
CA PRO A 121 -12.76 -5.26 3.89
C PRO A 121 -12.92 -5.54 5.39
N GLU A 122 -12.85 -6.79 5.82
CA GLU A 122 -12.90 -7.16 7.23
C GLU A 122 -11.69 -6.63 8.00
N LEU A 123 -10.50 -6.73 7.42
CA LEU A 123 -9.28 -6.18 8.01
C LEU A 123 -9.40 -4.68 8.19
N VAL A 124 -9.84 -3.97 7.17
CA VAL A 124 -10.01 -2.51 7.21
C VAL A 124 -11.04 -2.10 8.26
N ALA A 125 -12.16 -2.82 8.37
CA ALA A 125 -13.15 -2.56 9.40
C ALA A 125 -12.58 -2.70 10.81
N LYS A 126 -11.80 -3.75 11.06
CA LYS A 126 -11.11 -3.94 12.35
C LYS A 126 -10.10 -2.84 12.64
N LEU A 127 -9.32 -2.45 11.64
CA LEU A 127 -8.32 -1.39 11.79
C LEU A 127 -8.97 -0.04 12.09
N LEU A 128 -10.09 0.28 11.43
CA LEU A 128 -10.83 1.51 11.70
C LEU A 128 -11.37 1.55 13.14
N THR A 129 -11.81 0.42 13.65
CA THR A 129 -12.25 0.29 15.05
C THR A 129 -11.06 0.53 16.00
N ILE A 130 -9.89 -0.05 15.71
CA ILE A 130 -8.68 0.11 16.52
C ILE A 130 -8.21 1.56 16.51
N ILE A 131 -8.22 2.21 15.35
CA ILE A 131 -7.84 3.62 15.23
C ILE A 131 -8.71 4.49 16.13
N GLY A 132 -10.01 4.28 16.13
CA GLY A 132 -10.94 4.98 17.01
C GLY A 132 -11.01 6.48 16.73
N SER A 133 -10.76 6.92 15.50
CA SER A 133 -10.85 8.33 15.13
C SER A 133 -12.30 8.82 15.15
N LYS A 134 -12.47 10.07 15.53
CA LYS A 134 -13.77 10.76 15.44
C LYS A 134 -14.06 11.25 14.03
N LEU A 135 -13.07 11.28 13.14
CA LEU A 135 -13.29 11.54 11.71
C LEU A 135 -14.03 10.37 11.09
N SER A 136 -14.91 10.68 10.13
CA SER A 136 -15.67 9.67 9.40
C SER A 136 -14.77 8.81 8.50
N HIS A 137 -13.68 9.38 7.96
CA HIS A 137 -12.79 8.70 7.01
C HIS A 137 -11.33 9.02 7.29
N PRO A 138 -10.73 8.46 8.36
CA PRO A 138 -9.34 8.73 8.70
C PRO A 138 -8.34 7.97 7.82
N LEU A 139 -8.79 6.92 7.13
CA LEU A 139 -7.95 6.03 6.33
C LEU A 139 -8.33 6.13 4.87
N ILE A 140 -7.37 6.47 4.04
CA ILE A 140 -7.50 6.58 2.59
C ILE A 140 -6.60 5.52 1.96
N LEU A 141 -7.20 4.62 1.18
CA LEU A 141 -6.48 3.59 0.44
C LEU A 141 -6.26 4.07 -0.98
N GLN A 142 -5.01 4.14 -1.40
CA GLN A 142 -4.64 4.68 -2.71
C GLN A 142 -4.11 3.59 -3.62
N PHE A 143 -4.69 3.49 -4.81
CA PHE A 143 -4.32 2.53 -5.85
C PHE A 143 -3.89 3.24 -7.12
N SER A 144 -3.07 2.60 -7.94
CA SER A 144 -2.71 3.16 -9.24
C SER A 144 -3.85 2.98 -10.24
N GLU A 145 -4.05 3.97 -11.10
CA GLU A 145 -5.03 3.91 -12.19
C GLU A 145 -4.81 2.71 -13.09
N HIS A 146 -3.57 2.47 -13.48
CA HIS A 146 -3.20 1.36 -14.37
C HIS A 146 -3.64 -0.01 -13.82
N ALA A 147 -3.43 -0.22 -12.52
CA ALA A 147 -3.84 -1.44 -11.85
C ALA A 147 -5.37 -1.63 -11.84
N LEU A 148 -6.11 -0.55 -11.65
CA LEU A 148 -7.57 -0.59 -11.65
C LEU A 148 -8.14 -0.89 -13.04
N GLN A 149 -7.54 -0.36 -14.09
CA GLN A 149 -7.96 -0.62 -15.47
C GLN A 149 -7.93 -2.10 -15.84
N GLN A 150 -6.88 -2.80 -15.43
CA GLN A 150 -6.67 -4.19 -15.80
C GLN A 150 -7.65 -5.14 -15.11
N ASN A 151 -8.25 -4.72 -14.00
CA ASN A 151 -9.07 -5.58 -13.14
C ASN A 151 -10.33 -4.85 -12.67
N LEU A 152 -10.93 -4.04 -13.53
CA LEU A 152 -11.95 -3.08 -13.14
C LEU A 152 -13.17 -3.70 -12.46
N SER A 153 -13.68 -4.81 -13.01
CA SER A 153 -14.87 -5.48 -12.47
C SER A 153 -14.65 -5.99 -11.03
N GLN A 154 -13.52 -6.65 -10.79
CA GLN A 154 -13.15 -7.15 -9.47
C GLN A 154 -12.87 -6.01 -8.50
N ALA A 155 -12.19 -4.96 -9.00
CA ALA A 155 -11.87 -3.77 -8.21
C ALA A 155 -13.13 -3.03 -7.76
N GLN A 156 -14.13 -2.88 -8.61
CA GLN A 156 -15.38 -2.20 -8.27
C GLN A 156 -16.10 -2.83 -7.08
N THR A 157 -16.23 -4.15 -7.08
CA THR A 157 -16.89 -4.88 -6.00
C THR A 157 -16.17 -4.68 -4.67
N GLN A 158 -14.85 -4.83 -4.69
CA GLN A 158 -14.04 -4.69 -3.49
C GLN A 158 -14.01 -3.25 -2.98
N ILE A 159 -13.91 -2.27 -3.88
CA ILE A 159 -13.93 -0.84 -3.53
C ILE A 159 -15.26 -0.46 -2.88
N ALA A 160 -16.37 -0.95 -3.41
CA ALA A 160 -17.69 -0.71 -2.83
C ALA A 160 -17.77 -1.22 -1.39
N LEU A 161 -17.24 -2.42 -1.13
CA LEU A 161 -17.18 -2.98 0.23
C LEU A 161 -16.27 -2.17 1.15
N LEU A 162 -15.10 -1.76 0.68
CA LEU A 162 -14.17 -0.95 1.47
C LEU A 162 -14.80 0.38 1.87
N ARG A 163 -15.52 1.04 0.97
CA ARG A 163 -16.25 2.27 1.28
C ARG A 163 -17.37 2.03 2.28
N GLN A 164 -18.09 0.94 2.12
CA GLN A 164 -19.16 0.57 3.06
C GLN A 164 -18.62 0.38 4.47
N PHE A 165 -17.39 -0.14 4.62
CA PHE A 165 -16.74 -0.31 5.91
C PHE A 165 -16.04 0.96 6.43
N GLY A 166 -16.05 2.05 5.68
CA GLY A 166 -15.57 3.35 6.15
C GLY A 166 -14.23 3.83 5.62
N ALA A 167 -13.61 3.12 4.68
CA ALA A 167 -12.41 3.59 3.99
C ALA A 167 -12.75 4.54 2.85
N GLU A 168 -11.89 5.50 2.59
CA GLU A 168 -11.92 6.28 1.37
C GLU A 168 -10.95 5.70 0.35
N ILE A 169 -11.24 5.88 -0.92
CA ILE A 169 -10.42 5.37 -2.02
C ILE A 169 -9.87 6.55 -2.81
N SER A 170 -8.58 6.48 -3.11
CA SER A 170 -7.88 7.44 -3.96
C SER A 170 -7.25 6.71 -5.14
N ILE A 171 -7.25 7.35 -6.30
CA ILE A 171 -6.60 6.83 -7.50
C ILE A 171 -5.37 7.69 -7.79
N ARG A 172 -4.20 7.05 -7.81
CA ARG A 172 -2.93 7.70 -8.11
C ARG A 172 -2.69 7.68 -9.62
N ASN A 173 -2.05 8.75 -10.12
CA ASN A 173 -1.73 8.94 -11.54
C ASN A 173 -2.96 9.01 -12.44
N PHE A 174 -4.09 9.48 -11.90
CA PHE A 174 -5.28 9.72 -12.69
C PHE A 174 -5.00 10.70 -13.83
N GLY A 175 -5.46 10.38 -15.02
CA GLY A 175 -5.24 11.20 -16.22
C GLY A 175 -4.07 10.75 -17.10
N ASP A 176 -3.25 9.78 -16.65
CA ASP A 176 -2.17 9.19 -17.44
C ASP A 176 -2.66 8.13 -18.44
N SER A 177 -3.92 7.73 -18.34
CA SER A 177 -4.53 6.68 -19.13
C SER A 177 -5.65 7.23 -20.03
N LEU A 178 -5.78 6.64 -21.22
CA LEU A 178 -6.89 6.92 -22.13
C LEU A 178 -8.27 6.51 -21.56
N TYR A 179 -8.28 5.68 -20.52
CA TYR A 179 -9.51 5.14 -19.93
C TYR A 179 -9.86 5.84 -18.59
N SER A 180 -9.19 6.92 -18.24
CA SER A 180 -9.38 7.61 -16.95
C SER A 180 -10.84 8.01 -16.70
N ASP A 181 -11.52 8.56 -17.69
CA ASP A 181 -12.93 8.97 -17.59
C ASP A 181 -13.85 7.79 -17.35
N SER A 182 -13.58 6.65 -18.01
CA SER A 182 -14.35 5.43 -17.84
C SER A 182 -14.21 4.87 -16.42
N ILE A 183 -12.98 4.90 -15.87
CA ILE A 183 -12.73 4.50 -14.49
C ILE A 183 -13.49 5.40 -13.52
N LEU A 184 -13.44 6.70 -13.72
CA LEU A 184 -14.11 7.66 -12.85
C LEU A 184 -15.63 7.49 -12.84
N LYS A 185 -16.25 7.17 -13.98
CA LYS A 185 -17.68 6.88 -14.07
C LYS A 185 -18.06 5.59 -13.37
N GLN A 186 -17.16 4.59 -13.35
CA GLN A 186 -17.42 3.28 -12.76
C GLN A 186 -17.01 3.21 -11.30
N ILE A 187 -16.00 3.97 -10.90
CA ILE A 187 -15.49 4.04 -9.54
C ILE A 187 -15.68 5.47 -9.03
N ASP A 188 -16.74 5.70 -8.29
CA ASP A 188 -16.95 7.00 -7.65
C ASP A 188 -15.93 7.19 -6.55
N THR A 189 -14.88 7.99 -6.81
CA THR A 189 -13.82 8.29 -5.86
C THR A 189 -13.87 9.76 -5.45
N GLN A 190 -13.56 10.02 -4.18
CA GLN A 190 -13.50 11.39 -3.65
C GLN A 190 -12.15 12.05 -3.86
N TYR A 191 -11.08 11.24 -3.92
CA TYR A 191 -9.71 11.72 -4.06
C TYR A 191 -9.09 11.21 -5.33
N LEU A 192 -8.57 12.12 -6.13
CA LEU A 192 -7.85 11.81 -7.36
C LEU A 192 -6.47 12.45 -7.31
N SER A 193 -5.43 11.64 -7.54
CA SER A 193 -4.07 12.12 -7.77
C SER A 193 -3.79 12.19 -9.26
N PHE A 194 -3.52 13.38 -9.79
CA PHE A 194 -3.20 13.54 -11.20
C PHE A 194 -1.75 13.16 -11.48
N HIS A 195 -1.53 12.58 -12.66
CA HIS A 195 -0.19 12.29 -13.13
C HIS A 195 0.61 13.59 -13.26
N PRO A 196 1.91 13.63 -12.84
CA PRO A 196 2.70 14.87 -12.88
C PRO A 196 2.79 15.56 -14.24
N LYS A 197 2.69 14.81 -15.33
CA LYS A 197 2.70 15.36 -16.70
C LYS A 197 1.50 16.24 -17.04
N LEU A 198 0.41 16.14 -16.28
CA LEU A 198 -0.80 16.93 -16.47
C LEU A 198 -0.84 18.18 -15.57
N SER A 199 -0.01 18.22 -14.53
CA SER A 199 0.10 19.38 -13.65
C SER A 199 1.13 20.34 -14.22
N LYS A 200 0.68 21.27 -15.05
CA LYS A 200 1.46 22.44 -15.46
C LYS A 200 0.96 23.70 -14.77
#